data_cee0bed4e1a388d9a30f322163c09d4d
#
_entry.id   cee0bed4e1a388d9a30f322163c09d4d
#
_cell.length_a   1.000
_cell.length_b   1.000
_cell.length_c   1.000
_cell.angle_alpha   90.00
_cell.angle_beta   90.00
_cell.angle_gamma   90.00
#
_symmetry.space_group_name_H-M   'P 1'
#
loop_
_entity.id
_entity.type
_entity.pdbx_description
1 polymer ?
#
loop_
_entity_poly.entity_id
_entity_poly.type
_entity_poly.pdbx_seq_one_letter_code
_entity_poly.pdbx_strand_id
1 'polypeptide(L)'
;MRQALILFLLILTLFAGPAHGQKSGQPEPKFQAAMPGYTYQFPRDDFSHDDFRIEWWYYTGNLESETGRRFGYQMTFFRVGLEGDQPIDNPSKWKVDHIYFAHMTVSDIQNKNFHFFERINRKGIKNAGAESDRFKIWNSDWSLTADGNTQKIIAQENATGIELNLTPIKKRVFHGKNGISVKGSDKGNASHYFSFTRMKTEGSVFIKGENFKVTGTSWM
;
A
#
# COMPACT_ATOMS: atom_id res chain seq x y z
N MET A 1 33.87 80.10 -41.81
CA MET A 1 34.28 78.93 -41.03
C MET A 1 33.06 78.49 -40.15
N ARG A 2 32.28 77.48 -40.57
CA ARG A 2 31.24 76.90 -39.79
C ARG A 2 31.42 75.40 -39.87
N GLN A 3 31.76 74.81 -38.74
CA GLN A 3 31.86 73.33 -38.57
C GLN A 3 30.50 72.72 -38.49
N ALA A 4 30.19 71.76 -39.35
CA ALA A 4 29.04 70.97 -39.33
C ALA A 4 29.24 69.75 -38.37
N LEU A 5 28.49 69.70 -37.32
CA LEU A 5 28.42 68.60 -36.36
C LEU A 5 27.48 67.54 -36.91
N ILE A 6 28.01 66.38 -37.33
CA ILE A 6 27.20 65.26 -37.78
C ILE A 6 26.86 64.44 -36.53
N LEU A 7 25.57 64.43 -36.16
CA LEU A 7 25.04 63.64 -35.08
C LEU A 7 24.71 62.23 -35.60
N PHE A 8 25.48 61.24 -35.18
CA PHE A 8 25.26 59.83 -35.51
C PHE A 8 24.21 59.27 -34.52
N LEU A 9 22.98 59.11 -34.98
CA LEU A 9 21.91 58.52 -34.21
C LEU A 9 21.99 57.01 -34.34
N LEU A 10 22.52 56.34 -33.29
CA LEU A 10 22.56 54.87 -33.19
C LEU A 10 21.19 54.37 -32.79
N ILE A 11 20.44 53.81 -33.73
CA ILE A 11 19.15 53.14 -33.44
C ILE A 11 19.48 51.73 -32.88
N LEU A 12 19.38 51.59 -31.56
CA LEU A 12 19.44 50.32 -30.88
C LEU A 12 18.03 49.66 -30.98
N THR A 13 17.82 48.78 -31.97
CA THR A 13 16.68 47.91 -32.04
C THR A 13 16.78 46.80 -31.00
N LEU A 14 16.11 46.96 -29.88
CA LEU A 14 15.89 45.87 -28.91
C LEU A 14 15.02 44.81 -29.56
N PHE A 15 15.61 43.75 -30.01
CA PHE A 15 14.91 42.48 -30.26
C PHE A 15 14.44 41.90 -28.92
N ALA A 16 13.24 42.22 -28.49
CA ALA A 16 12.54 41.50 -27.47
C ALA A 16 12.07 40.15 -28.08
N GLY A 17 12.94 39.17 -28.09
CA GLY A 17 12.55 37.77 -28.34
C GLY A 17 11.52 37.34 -27.28
N PRO A 18 10.55 36.49 -27.63
CA PRO A 18 9.62 35.96 -26.64
C PRO A 18 10.44 35.21 -25.57
N ALA A 19 10.34 35.67 -24.33
CA ALA A 19 10.87 34.94 -23.19
C ALA A 19 10.14 33.60 -23.13
N HIS A 20 10.73 32.55 -23.68
CA HIS A 20 10.35 31.19 -23.39
C HIS A 20 10.63 31.00 -21.91
N GLY A 21 9.56 31.08 -21.11
CA GLY A 21 9.62 30.70 -19.72
C GLY A 21 10.13 29.25 -19.67
N GLN A 22 11.41 29.07 -19.34
CA GLN A 22 11.91 27.79 -18.90
C GLN A 22 11.02 27.38 -17.70
N LYS A 23 10.07 26.47 -17.95
CA LYS A 23 9.50 25.70 -16.87
C LYS A 23 10.67 25.12 -16.12
N SER A 24 10.89 25.58 -14.91
CA SER A 24 11.85 24.98 -13.99
C SER A 24 11.53 23.49 -13.95
N GLY A 25 12.37 22.68 -14.60
CA GLY A 25 12.19 21.24 -14.67
C GLY A 25 12.49 20.62 -13.32
N GLN A 26 11.58 20.78 -12.37
CA GLN A 26 11.56 19.86 -11.24
C GLN A 26 11.13 18.51 -11.81
N PRO A 27 11.88 17.44 -11.54
CA PRO A 27 11.48 16.11 -11.99
C PRO A 27 10.07 15.82 -11.48
N GLU A 28 9.23 15.30 -12.35
CA GLU A 28 7.90 14.86 -11.98
C GLU A 28 8.04 13.86 -10.81
N PRO A 29 7.21 13.98 -9.76
CA PRO A 29 7.28 13.06 -8.63
C PRO A 29 7.04 11.63 -9.10
N LYS A 30 7.88 10.70 -8.69
CA LYS A 30 7.82 9.28 -9.06
C LYS A 30 6.49 8.63 -8.65
N PHE A 31 5.88 9.11 -7.57
CA PHE A 31 4.65 8.56 -7.02
C PHE A 31 3.52 9.58 -7.02
N GLN A 32 2.31 9.08 -7.27
CA GLN A 32 1.10 9.89 -7.21
C GLN A 32 0.73 10.19 -5.76
N ALA A 33 0.11 11.35 -5.55
CA ALA A 33 -0.51 11.72 -4.29
C ALA A 33 -1.99 11.32 -4.29
N ALA A 34 -2.53 10.94 -3.12
CA ALA A 34 -3.95 10.70 -2.96
C ALA A 34 -4.71 12.04 -2.98
N MET A 35 -5.40 12.32 -4.08
CA MET A 35 -6.08 13.59 -4.33
C MET A 35 -7.60 13.40 -4.42
N PRO A 36 -8.40 14.43 -4.04
CA PRO A 36 -9.84 14.41 -4.24
C PRO A 36 -10.24 14.21 -5.70
N GLY A 37 -11.37 13.54 -5.93
CA GLY A 37 -11.91 13.29 -7.28
C GLY A 37 -11.62 11.89 -7.81
N TYR A 38 -10.93 11.04 -7.05
CA TYR A 38 -10.72 9.64 -7.42
C TYR A 38 -12.06 8.88 -7.43
N THR A 39 -12.28 8.10 -8.49
CA THR A 39 -13.46 7.23 -8.62
C THR A 39 -13.03 5.78 -8.49
N TYR A 40 -13.45 5.13 -7.42
CA TYR A 40 -13.12 3.74 -7.14
C TYR A 40 -13.73 2.78 -8.15
N GLN A 41 -12.94 1.80 -8.60
CA GLN A 41 -13.32 0.75 -9.53
C GLN A 41 -13.00 -0.63 -8.95
N PHE A 42 -14.01 -1.33 -8.46
CA PHE A 42 -13.81 -2.67 -7.91
C PHE A 42 -14.10 -3.75 -8.94
N PRO A 43 -13.30 -4.83 -8.96
CA PRO A 43 -12.31 -5.24 -7.94
C PRO A 43 -10.91 -4.62 -8.13
N ARG A 44 -10.66 -3.77 -9.15
CA ARG A 44 -9.31 -3.23 -9.45
C ARG A 44 -8.66 -2.54 -8.24
N ASP A 45 -9.43 -1.79 -7.47
CA ASP A 45 -8.92 -1.02 -6.34
C ASP A 45 -8.75 -1.85 -5.05
N ASP A 46 -8.98 -3.15 -5.10
CA ASP A 46 -8.53 -4.09 -4.07
C ASP A 46 -7.08 -4.56 -4.33
N PHE A 47 -6.55 -4.41 -5.56
CA PHE A 47 -5.25 -4.92 -6.00
C PHE A 47 -4.13 -3.89 -5.75
N SER A 48 -2.89 -4.22 -6.16
CA SER A 48 -1.76 -3.30 -5.97
C SER A 48 -1.81 -2.10 -6.93
N HIS A 49 -1.39 -0.94 -6.42
CA HIS A 49 -1.27 0.34 -7.12
C HIS A 49 0.17 0.85 -7.04
N ASP A 50 1.04 0.34 -7.91
CA ASP A 50 2.48 0.64 -7.90
C ASP A 50 2.79 2.15 -8.13
N ASP A 51 1.80 2.92 -8.63
CA ASP A 51 1.90 4.37 -8.80
C ASP A 51 1.87 5.17 -7.48
N PHE A 52 1.46 4.55 -6.37
CA PHE A 52 1.49 5.17 -5.06
C PHE A 52 2.69 4.68 -4.25
N ARG A 53 3.26 5.57 -3.43
CA ARG A 53 4.46 5.26 -2.67
C ARG A 53 4.25 4.19 -1.61
N ILE A 54 3.14 4.25 -0.87
CA ILE A 54 2.84 3.35 0.24
C ILE A 54 1.44 2.78 0.04
N GLU A 55 1.34 1.48 0.25
CA GLU A 55 0.07 0.75 0.21
C GLU A 55 0.08 -0.30 1.31
N TRP A 56 -1.11 -0.62 1.86
CA TRP A 56 -1.25 -1.63 2.90
C TRP A 56 -2.57 -2.38 2.78
N TRP A 57 -2.54 -3.63 3.20
CA TRP A 57 -3.68 -4.52 3.38
C TRP A 57 -3.68 -4.97 4.83
N TYR A 58 -4.63 -4.47 5.61
CA TYR A 58 -4.70 -4.64 7.06
C TYR A 58 -5.91 -5.45 7.46
N TYR A 59 -5.71 -6.45 8.31
CA TYR A 59 -6.76 -7.29 8.85
C TYR A 59 -6.60 -7.42 10.34
N THR A 60 -7.72 -7.37 11.08
CA THR A 60 -7.77 -7.70 12.49
C THR A 60 -9.08 -8.36 12.82
N GLY A 61 -9.10 -9.21 13.83
CA GLY A 61 -10.34 -9.91 14.19
C GLY A 61 -10.29 -10.60 15.54
N ASN A 62 -11.50 -10.97 15.98
CA ASN A 62 -11.73 -11.77 17.16
C ASN A 62 -12.28 -13.13 16.73
N LEU A 63 -11.66 -14.18 17.22
CA LEU A 63 -11.91 -15.56 16.85
C LEU A 63 -12.18 -16.38 18.10
N GLU A 64 -13.02 -17.41 17.95
CA GLU A 64 -13.33 -18.36 19.01
C GLU A 64 -13.30 -19.78 18.44
N SER A 65 -12.66 -20.70 19.17
CA SER A 65 -12.64 -22.10 18.82
C SER A 65 -13.93 -22.81 19.26
N GLU A 66 -14.14 -24.02 18.74
CA GLU A 66 -15.26 -24.88 19.15
C GLU A 66 -15.28 -25.18 20.66
N THR A 67 -14.12 -25.09 21.32
CA THR A 67 -14.00 -25.29 22.79
C THR A 67 -14.15 -24.00 23.58
N GLY A 68 -14.50 -22.88 22.94
CA GLY A 68 -14.66 -21.57 23.59
C GLY A 68 -13.34 -20.82 23.86
N ARG A 69 -12.20 -21.33 23.37
CA ARG A 69 -10.92 -20.60 23.47
C ARG A 69 -10.91 -19.42 22.52
N ARG A 70 -10.58 -18.24 23.03
CA ARG A 70 -10.64 -16.98 22.28
C ARG A 70 -9.26 -16.53 21.85
N PHE A 71 -9.20 -16.01 20.61
CA PHE A 71 -8.01 -15.46 20.00
C PHE A 71 -8.30 -14.08 19.39
N GLY A 72 -7.28 -13.20 19.42
CA GLY A 72 -7.21 -12.04 18.57
C GLY A 72 -6.12 -12.24 17.53
N TYR A 73 -6.28 -11.64 16.36
CA TYR A 73 -5.20 -11.61 15.38
C TYR A 73 -5.12 -10.25 14.70
N GLN A 74 -3.94 -9.94 14.17
CA GLN A 74 -3.71 -8.88 13.20
C GLN A 74 -2.78 -9.41 12.12
N MET A 75 -3.09 -9.10 10.87
CA MET A 75 -2.24 -9.35 9.73
C MET A 75 -2.16 -8.11 8.88
N THR A 76 -0.96 -7.65 8.56
CA THR A 76 -0.75 -6.50 7.69
C THR A 76 0.33 -6.80 6.67
N PHE A 77 0.04 -6.52 5.42
CA PHE A 77 1.05 -6.43 4.37
C PHE A 77 1.22 -4.96 4.00
N PHE A 78 2.45 -4.53 3.84
CA PHE A 78 2.82 -3.20 3.34
C PHE A 78 3.66 -3.33 2.09
N ARG A 79 3.42 -2.45 1.13
CA ARG A 79 4.30 -2.17 0.02
C ARG A 79 4.81 -0.73 0.15
N VAL A 80 6.12 -0.57 0.08
CA VAL A 80 6.77 0.75 0.08
C VAL A 80 7.61 0.88 -1.18
N GLY A 81 7.25 1.83 -2.03
CA GLY A 81 8.03 2.22 -3.19
C GLY A 81 9.24 3.06 -2.77
N LEU A 82 10.40 2.72 -3.33
CA LEU A 82 11.64 3.44 -3.07
C LEU A 82 11.81 4.58 -4.08
N GLU A 83 12.06 5.77 -3.56
CA GLU A 83 12.63 6.87 -4.32
C GLU A 83 14.14 6.61 -4.37
N GLY A 84 14.67 6.33 -5.54
CA GLY A 84 16.10 6.17 -5.73
C GLY A 84 16.58 7.09 -6.84
N ASP A 85 17.77 7.66 -6.68
CA ASP A 85 18.51 8.41 -7.72
C ASP A 85 18.99 7.48 -8.86
N GLN A 86 18.50 6.25 -8.90
CA GLN A 86 18.88 5.32 -9.95
C GLN A 86 18.22 5.73 -11.27
N PRO A 87 18.98 5.75 -12.37
CA PRO A 87 18.42 6.00 -13.69
C PRO A 87 17.22 5.09 -13.91
N ILE A 88 16.16 5.65 -14.49
CA ILE A 88 14.91 4.95 -14.82
C ILE A 88 15.17 3.67 -15.65
N ASP A 89 16.34 3.61 -16.30
CA ASP A 89 16.77 2.57 -17.25
C ASP A 89 17.79 1.57 -16.67
N ASN A 90 17.71 1.25 -15.38
CA ASN A 90 18.56 0.18 -14.84
C ASN A 90 17.96 -1.20 -15.20
N PRO A 91 18.49 -1.93 -16.19
CA PRO A 91 18.00 -3.24 -16.62
C PRO A 91 18.31 -4.36 -15.63
N SER A 92 18.98 -4.05 -14.52
CA SER A 92 19.40 -5.04 -13.53
C SER A 92 18.20 -5.72 -12.89
N LYS A 93 18.16 -7.03 -12.94
CA LYS A 93 17.19 -7.87 -12.19
C LYS A 93 17.34 -7.72 -10.67
N TRP A 94 18.40 -7.06 -10.20
CA TRP A 94 18.69 -6.77 -8.81
C TRP A 94 18.17 -5.39 -8.36
N LYS A 95 17.60 -4.62 -9.26
CA LYS A 95 16.98 -3.34 -8.95
C LYS A 95 15.90 -3.52 -7.89
N VAL A 96 15.96 -2.71 -6.84
CA VAL A 96 14.99 -2.72 -5.75
C VAL A 96 14.08 -1.51 -5.90
N ASP A 97 12.90 -1.72 -6.44
CA ASP A 97 11.89 -0.66 -6.59
C ASP A 97 10.91 -0.61 -5.43
N HIS A 98 10.67 -1.77 -4.78
CA HIS A 98 9.73 -1.91 -3.68
C HIS A 98 10.27 -2.80 -2.57
N ILE A 99 9.96 -2.43 -1.34
CA ILE A 99 10.14 -3.26 -0.15
C ILE A 99 8.75 -3.64 0.37
N TYR A 100 8.63 -4.88 0.81
CA TYR A 100 7.43 -5.44 1.39
C TYR A 100 7.68 -5.81 2.84
N PHE A 101 6.83 -5.33 3.73
CA PHE A 101 6.78 -5.73 5.13
C PHE A 101 5.51 -6.54 5.35
N ALA A 102 5.60 -7.52 6.24
CA ALA A 102 4.43 -8.26 6.69
C ALA A 102 4.52 -8.48 8.19
N HIS A 103 3.46 -8.09 8.91
CA HIS A 103 3.36 -8.24 10.35
C HIS A 103 2.20 -9.17 10.67
N MET A 104 2.46 -10.20 11.47
CA MET A 104 1.45 -11.10 11.99
C MET A 104 1.48 -11.08 13.51
N THR A 105 0.31 -10.95 14.13
CA THR A 105 0.14 -11.16 15.56
C THR A 105 -0.94 -12.17 15.84
N VAL A 106 -0.75 -12.96 16.90
CA VAL A 106 -1.80 -13.80 17.48
C VAL A 106 -1.81 -13.60 18.98
N SER A 107 -2.97 -13.25 19.53
CA SER A 107 -3.23 -13.12 20.95
C SER A 107 -4.03 -14.33 21.43
N ASP A 108 -3.45 -15.14 22.29
CA ASP A 108 -4.16 -16.20 23.00
C ASP A 108 -4.70 -15.64 24.32
N ILE A 109 -6.00 -15.34 24.34
CA ILE A 109 -6.62 -14.56 25.41
C ILE A 109 -6.60 -15.32 26.75
N GLN A 110 -6.93 -16.63 26.73
CA GLN A 110 -6.98 -17.43 27.94
C GLN A 110 -5.61 -17.59 28.60
N ASN A 111 -4.58 -17.80 27.78
CA ASN A 111 -3.22 -18.02 28.30
C ASN A 111 -2.45 -16.71 28.44
N LYS A 112 -3.03 -15.56 28.11
CA LYS A 112 -2.40 -14.22 28.16
C LYS A 112 -1.09 -14.17 27.38
N ASN A 113 -1.01 -14.90 26.27
CA ASN A 113 0.17 -14.94 25.40
C ASN A 113 -0.08 -14.07 24.17
N PHE A 114 0.96 -13.32 23.80
CA PHE A 114 1.01 -12.51 22.60
C PHE A 114 2.20 -12.95 21.76
N HIS A 115 1.93 -13.25 20.50
CA HIS A 115 2.93 -13.63 19.52
C HIS A 115 2.99 -12.57 18.45
N PHE A 116 4.20 -12.11 18.10
CA PHE A 116 4.47 -11.15 17.03
C PHE A 116 5.56 -11.71 16.13
N PHE A 117 5.33 -11.58 14.82
CA PHE A 117 6.30 -11.96 13.80
C PHE A 117 6.32 -10.90 12.70
N GLU A 118 7.50 -10.68 12.15
CA GLU A 118 7.74 -9.72 11.07
C GLU A 118 8.54 -10.38 9.95
N ARG A 119 8.23 -10.00 8.72
CA ARG A 119 9.01 -10.34 7.53
C ARG A 119 9.26 -9.10 6.70
N ILE A 120 10.50 -8.94 6.23
CA ILE A 120 10.93 -7.84 5.37
C ILE A 120 11.62 -8.45 4.15
N ASN A 121 11.06 -8.21 2.96
CA ASN A 121 11.63 -8.67 1.71
C ASN A 121 11.51 -7.59 0.63
N ARG A 122 12.39 -7.64 -0.35
CA ARG A 122 12.31 -6.82 -1.56
C ARG A 122 11.45 -7.50 -2.64
N LYS A 123 10.91 -6.71 -3.57
CA LYS A 123 10.32 -7.22 -4.82
C LYS A 123 11.37 -8.01 -5.61
N GLY A 124 10.98 -9.12 -6.18
CA GLY A 124 11.83 -9.94 -7.05
C GLY A 124 12.18 -11.31 -6.47
N ILE A 125 12.59 -12.23 -7.36
CA ILE A 125 12.95 -13.63 -7.06
C ILE A 125 11.83 -14.38 -6.28
N LYS A 126 10.57 -13.98 -6.50
CA LYS A 126 9.36 -14.54 -5.84
C LYS A 126 9.32 -14.40 -4.31
N ASN A 127 10.24 -13.62 -3.69
CA ASN A 127 10.29 -13.51 -2.23
C ASN A 127 9.14 -12.68 -1.67
N ALA A 128 8.79 -11.56 -2.33
CA ALA A 128 7.64 -10.76 -1.96
C ALA A 128 7.05 -10.04 -3.18
N GLY A 129 5.77 -9.68 -3.09
CA GLY A 129 5.09 -8.95 -4.16
C GLY A 129 3.61 -8.71 -3.87
N ALA A 130 3.02 -7.91 -4.76
CA ALA A 130 1.59 -7.73 -4.89
C ALA A 130 1.26 -7.62 -6.39
N GLU A 131 0.19 -8.26 -6.83
CA GLU A 131 -0.20 -8.26 -8.24
C GLU A 131 -1.20 -7.13 -8.51
N SER A 132 -1.10 -6.52 -9.69
CA SER A 132 -1.95 -5.39 -10.10
C SER A 132 -3.17 -5.80 -10.94
N ASP A 133 -3.26 -7.06 -11.34
CA ASP A 133 -4.32 -7.63 -12.18
C ASP A 133 -5.24 -8.60 -11.42
N ARG A 134 -4.84 -8.99 -10.21
CA ARG A 134 -5.63 -9.81 -9.31
C ARG A 134 -5.26 -9.57 -7.84
N PHE A 135 -6.15 -9.98 -6.94
CA PHE A 135 -5.94 -9.85 -5.50
C PHE A 135 -4.99 -10.95 -5.00
N LYS A 136 -3.70 -10.64 -5.00
CA LYS A 136 -2.66 -11.52 -4.48
C LYS A 136 -1.48 -10.72 -3.97
N ILE A 137 -1.21 -10.84 -2.69
CA ILE A 137 -0.09 -10.23 -1.97
C ILE A 137 0.65 -11.34 -1.23
N TRP A 138 1.98 -11.30 -1.19
CA TRP A 138 2.76 -12.31 -0.48
C TRP A 138 4.07 -11.76 0.07
N ASN A 139 4.58 -12.42 1.09
CA ASN A 139 5.91 -12.21 1.65
C ASN A 139 6.46 -13.58 2.11
N SER A 140 7.31 -14.18 1.31
CA SER A 140 7.73 -15.59 1.37
C SER A 140 6.50 -16.51 1.22
N ASP A 141 6.23 -17.34 2.21
CA ASP A 141 5.06 -18.24 2.27
C ASP A 141 3.83 -17.64 2.94
N TRP A 142 3.92 -16.41 3.49
CA TRP A 142 2.75 -15.67 3.95
C TRP A 142 2.03 -15.07 2.75
N SER A 143 0.72 -15.22 2.71
CA SER A 143 -0.05 -14.75 1.56
C SER A 143 -1.45 -14.25 1.93
N LEU A 144 -1.93 -13.37 1.07
CA LEU A 144 -3.30 -12.88 1.03
C LEU A 144 -3.79 -13.02 -0.41
N THR A 145 -4.86 -13.76 -0.60
CA THR A 145 -5.46 -14.03 -1.92
C THR A 145 -6.98 -13.88 -1.84
N ALA A 146 -7.66 -13.83 -3.00
CA ALA A 146 -9.12 -13.90 -3.05
C ALA A 146 -9.58 -14.95 -4.06
N ASP A 147 -10.70 -15.60 -3.73
CA ASP A 147 -11.49 -16.43 -4.62
C ASP A 147 -12.95 -15.94 -4.54
N GLY A 148 -13.43 -15.34 -5.63
CA GLY A 148 -14.70 -14.62 -5.64
C GLY A 148 -14.73 -13.52 -4.58
N ASN A 149 -15.71 -13.60 -3.65
CA ASN A 149 -15.87 -12.64 -2.56
C ASN A 149 -15.18 -13.05 -1.24
N THR A 150 -14.47 -14.18 -1.24
CA THR A 150 -13.77 -14.68 -0.05
C THR A 150 -12.29 -14.40 -0.15
N GLN A 151 -11.74 -13.75 0.85
CA GLN A 151 -10.31 -13.50 0.97
C GLN A 151 -9.68 -14.56 1.87
N LYS A 152 -8.50 -15.06 1.51
CA LYS A 152 -7.77 -16.07 2.27
C LYS A 152 -6.45 -15.51 2.76
N ILE A 153 -6.20 -15.63 4.07
CA ILE A 153 -4.94 -15.31 4.72
C ILE A 153 -4.25 -16.61 5.10
N ILE A 154 -2.98 -16.75 4.77
CA ILE A 154 -2.09 -17.79 5.27
C ILE A 154 -0.85 -17.11 5.80
N ALA A 155 -0.56 -17.30 7.09
CA ALA A 155 0.67 -16.81 7.70
C ALA A 155 1.03 -17.71 8.89
N GLN A 156 2.23 -18.27 8.88
CA GLN A 156 2.72 -19.14 9.96
C GLN A 156 4.22 -18.94 10.16
N GLU A 157 4.65 -18.88 11.42
CA GLU A 157 6.03 -18.78 11.83
C GLU A 157 6.23 -19.58 13.12
N ASN A 158 7.30 -20.39 13.20
CA ASN A 158 7.62 -21.18 14.39
C ASN A 158 6.43 -21.97 14.96
N ALA A 159 5.66 -22.63 14.07
CA ALA A 159 4.46 -23.40 14.41
C ALA A 159 3.33 -22.58 15.09
N THR A 160 3.36 -21.25 14.98
CA THR A 160 2.29 -20.33 15.40
C THR A 160 1.80 -19.52 14.20
N GLY A 161 0.49 -19.36 14.04
CA GLY A 161 -0.02 -18.63 12.90
C GLY A 161 -1.52 -18.75 12.66
N ILE A 162 -1.93 -18.37 11.46
CA ILE A 162 -3.33 -18.33 11.03
C ILE A 162 -3.48 -18.86 9.59
N GLU A 163 -4.57 -19.56 9.36
CA GLU A 163 -5.12 -19.84 8.03
C GLU A 163 -6.61 -19.53 8.07
N LEU A 164 -7.03 -18.42 7.47
CA LEU A 164 -8.35 -17.85 7.62
C LEU A 164 -8.98 -17.54 6.27
N ASN A 165 -10.28 -17.83 6.15
CA ASN A 165 -11.15 -17.39 5.09
C ASN A 165 -12.06 -16.27 5.62
N LEU A 166 -12.11 -15.15 4.91
CA LEU A 166 -12.80 -13.94 5.30
C LEU A 166 -13.78 -13.51 4.20
N THR A 167 -15.07 -13.51 4.54
CA THR A 167 -16.10 -13.11 3.59
C THR A 167 -16.79 -11.84 4.07
N PRO A 168 -16.73 -10.71 3.31
CA PRO A 168 -17.45 -9.50 3.67
C PRO A 168 -18.94 -9.73 3.81
N ILE A 169 -19.51 -9.30 4.93
CA ILE A 169 -20.96 -9.35 5.20
C ILE A 169 -21.58 -7.95 5.30
N LYS A 170 -20.77 -6.92 5.09
CA LYS A 170 -21.19 -5.52 4.91
C LYS A 170 -20.54 -4.93 3.67
N LYS A 171 -21.17 -3.92 3.10
CA LYS A 171 -20.57 -3.11 2.01
C LYS A 171 -19.31 -2.39 2.48
N ARG A 172 -18.44 -2.02 1.54
CA ARG A 172 -17.27 -1.18 1.81
C ARG A 172 -17.70 0.15 2.42
N VAL A 173 -16.91 0.62 3.37
CA VAL A 173 -17.02 1.95 3.98
C VAL A 173 -15.83 2.77 3.52
N PHE A 174 -16.11 3.92 2.92
CA PHE A 174 -15.07 4.87 2.48
C PHE A 174 -14.77 5.85 3.60
N HIS A 175 -13.51 5.93 4.03
CA HIS A 175 -13.07 6.78 5.13
C HIS A 175 -12.75 8.20 4.67
N GLY A 176 -12.92 9.17 5.56
CA GLY A 176 -12.70 10.59 5.24
C GLY A 176 -13.75 11.14 4.27
N LYS A 177 -13.34 12.04 3.39
CA LYS A 177 -14.24 12.62 2.39
C LYS A 177 -14.16 11.82 1.09
N ASN A 178 -15.19 11.02 0.79
CA ASN A 178 -15.26 10.16 -0.39
C ASN A 178 -14.06 9.22 -0.55
N GLY A 179 -13.59 8.63 0.55
CA GLY A 179 -12.45 7.71 0.52
C GLY A 179 -11.07 8.39 0.60
N ILE A 180 -11.02 9.72 0.73
CA ILE A 180 -9.78 10.46 0.97
C ILE A 180 -9.63 10.72 2.46
N SER A 181 -8.69 10.04 3.09
CA SER A 181 -8.34 10.19 4.51
C SER A 181 -7.09 11.04 4.65
N VAL A 182 -7.26 12.29 5.08
CA VAL A 182 -6.17 13.26 5.30
C VAL A 182 -5.30 12.79 6.47
N LYS A 183 -3.98 12.82 6.30
CA LYS A 183 -2.97 12.37 7.30
C LYS A 183 -2.11 13.51 7.82
N GLY A 184 -2.08 14.66 7.14
CA GLY A 184 -1.30 15.83 7.53
C GLY A 184 -1.75 17.08 6.80
N SER A 185 -1.10 18.23 7.09
CA SER A 185 -1.46 19.54 6.55
C SER A 185 -1.09 19.73 5.08
N ASP A 186 -0.08 19.01 4.60
CA ASP A 186 0.45 19.22 3.26
C ASP A 186 -0.47 18.61 2.21
N LYS A 187 -0.58 19.30 1.08
CA LYS A 187 -1.39 18.86 -0.05
C LYS A 187 -0.90 17.48 -0.54
N GLY A 188 -1.82 16.52 -0.62
CA GLY A 188 -1.51 15.15 -1.02
C GLY A 188 -1.02 14.25 0.12
N ASN A 189 -0.83 14.77 1.34
CA ASN A 189 -0.58 13.95 2.54
C ASN A 189 -1.90 13.32 3.01
N ALA A 190 -2.36 12.36 2.24
CA ALA A 190 -3.63 11.66 2.39
C ALA A 190 -3.50 10.23 1.87
N SER A 191 -4.49 9.41 2.16
CA SER A 191 -4.59 8.07 1.63
C SER A 191 -5.95 7.85 0.99
N HIS A 192 -6.00 7.09 -0.11
CA HIS A 192 -7.20 6.41 -0.54
C HIS A 192 -7.48 5.31 0.48
N TYR A 193 -8.64 5.37 1.14
CA TYR A 193 -8.90 4.47 2.26
C TYR A 193 -10.34 4.00 2.30
N PHE A 194 -10.51 2.71 2.24
CA PHE A 194 -11.79 2.03 2.47
C PHE A 194 -11.59 0.81 3.36
N SER A 195 -12.68 0.28 3.90
CA SER A 195 -12.67 -0.88 4.80
C SER A 195 -13.88 -1.77 4.56
N PHE A 196 -13.70 -3.07 4.78
CA PHE A 196 -14.80 -3.97 5.15
C PHE A 196 -14.90 -4.03 6.67
N THR A 197 -15.88 -3.32 7.22
CA THR A 197 -16.03 -3.15 8.68
C THR A 197 -16.57 -4.40 9.38
N ARG A 198 -17.02 -5.41 8.63
CA ARG A 198 -17.39 -6.71 9.15
C ARG A 198 -17.27 -7.80 8.07
N MET A 199 -16.43 -8.78 8.39
CA MET A 199 -16.23 -9.98 7.58
C MET A 199 -16.52 -11.21 8.47
N LYS A 200 -17.31 -12.15 7.97
CA LYS A 200 -17.38 -13.50 8.57
C LYS A 200 -16.02 -14.13 8.38
N THR A 201 -15.50 -14.72 9.45
CA THR A 201 -14.17 -15.33 9.44
C THR A 201 -14.25 -16.75 9.95
N GLU A 202 -13.62 -17.68 9.27
CA GLU A 202 -13.51 -19.08 9.64
C GLU A 202 -12.17 -19.66 9.20
N GLY A 203 -11.67 -20.66 9.93
CA GLY A 203 -10.39 -21.27 9.59
C GLY A 203 -9.68 -21.89 10.78
N SER A 204 -8.40 -21.63 10.90
CA SER A 204 -7.53 -22.20 11.92
C SER A 204 -6.59 -21.15 12.52
N VAL A 205 -6.37 -21.28 13.83
CA VAL A 205 -5.27 -20.66 14.56
C VAL A 205 -4.32 -21.77 15.00
N PHE A 206 -3.03 -21.55 14.82
CA PHE A 206 -1.97 -22.49 15.25
C PHE A 206 -1.21 -21.86 16.41
N ILE A 207 -1.07 -22.57 17.52
CA ILE A 207 -0.24 -22.17 18.66
C ILE A 207 0.68 -23.34 19.01
N LYS A 208 1.99 -23.15 18.83
CA LYS A 208 3.01 -24.18 19.10
C LYS A 208 2.71 -25.52 18.40
N GLY A 209 2.14 -25.48 17.20
CA GLY A 209 1.76 -26.64 16.40
C GLY A 209 0.39 -27.23 16.69
N GLU A 210 -0.26 -26.83 17.77
CA GLU A 210 -1.65 -27.19 18.03
C GLU A 210 -2.59 -26.40 17.13
N ASN A 211 -3.55 -27.08 16.49
CA ASN A 211 -4.50 -26.50 15.56
C ASN A 211 -5.87 -26.29 16.23
N PHE A 212 -6.32 -25.05 16.27
CA PHE A 212 -7.65 -24.65 16.75
C PHE A 212 -8.52 -24.24 15.56
N LYS A 213 -9.55 -25.03 15.27
CA LYS A 213 -10.61 -24.60 14.36
C LYS A 213 -11.36 -23.42 14.98
N VAL A 214 -11.52 -22.33 14.21
CA VAL A 214 -12.07 -21.10 14.73
C VAL A 214 -13.12 -20.50 13.80
N THR A 215 -14.04 -19.77 14.40
CA THR A 215 -14.95 -18.84 13.72
C THR A 215 -14.90 -17.48 14.39
N GLY A 216 -15.35 -16.43 13.69
CA GLY A 216 -15.38 -15.10 14.28
C GLY A 216 -15.72 -13.99 13.31
N THR A 217 -15.29 -12.80 13.65
CA THR A 217 -15.47 -11.61 12.82
C THR A 217 -14.18 -10.82 12.68
N SER A 218 -13.99 -10.26 11.50
CA SER A 218 -12.83 -9.44 11.19
C SER A 218 -13.22 -8.10 10.60
N TRP A 219 -12.25 -7.21 10.63
CA TRP A 219 -12.19 -5.95 9.94
C TRP A 219 -11.02 -6.01 8.95
N MET A 220 -11.21 -5.45 7.77
CA MET A 220 -10.16 -5.16 6.79
C MET A 220 -10.06 -3.64 6.62
#